data_7b25ad257f249a9a83b5fd4fcf1ac97a
#
_entry.id   7b25ad257f249a9a83b5fd4fcf1ac97a
#
_cell.length_a   1.000
_cell.length_b   1.000
_cell.length_c   1.000
_cell.angle_alpha   90.00
_cell.angle_beta   90.00
_cell.angle_gamma   90.00
#
_symmetry.space_group_name_H-M   'P 1'
#
loop_
_entity.id
_entity.type
_entity.pdbx_description
1 polymer ?
#
loop_
_entity_poly.entity_id
_entity_poly.type
_entity_poly.pdbx_seq_one_letter_code
_entity_poly.pdbx_strand_id
1 'polypeptide(L)'
;MPTYLRNLTGLIVLTTQIFVMANETCDLEETVLQVSLKEAAPFSMQVAGKWQGISIDLWKEVERKLTPNSNASRYQGYESIEDVLNSVKYDQENNVIAIGAITVTAARELELNFTHPYFQTTLGVAVTKDIDSNLDILIGALTSSKFWYAVSVLFGTLLIVGFLIWLAERLSVGSDFRSTTKGIGDGFWWSAVTMTTVGYGDKTPRSLVGRAIALVWMFLSIIAVASLTGTIASSFTIERLSVISELDDLRNKQVVTVGLTNGQSAASLFLFDQGLKFRSVPTLTDAFSHLIEGNADAIVYDTPVLKYHIASQQLYESNISLLPIEYQPANYAFAISESNPCLENINRAILETLESPKWQMKLKTL
;
A
#
# COMPACT_ATOMS: atom_id res chain seq x y z
N MET A 1 -99.29 8.47 13.72
CA MET A 1 -99.20 9.79 13.14
C MET A 1 -97.75 10.14 12.89
N PRO A 2 -97.42 10.69 11.76
CA PRO A 2 -96.37 10.19 10.94
C PRO A 2 -95.02 10.88 11.07
N THR A 3 -94.07 10.11 10.92
CA THR A 3 -92.64 10.29 10.77
C THR A 3 -92.28 10.89 9.44
N TYR A 4 -91.39 11.87 9.41
CA TYR A 4 -90.71 12.33 8.21
C TYR A 4 -89.27 11.86 8.23
N LEU A 5 -88.93 10.85 7.41
CA LEU A 5 -87.59 10.59 7.01
C LEU A 5 -87.16 11.59 5.94
N ARG A 6 -86.04 12.21 6.13
CA ARG A 6 -85.40 13.02 5.10
C ARG A 6 -83.98 12.57 4.88
N ASN A 7 -83.82 11.92 3.75
CA ASN A 7 -82.53 11.43 3.19
C ASN A 7 -81.60 12.61 2.94
N LEU A 8 -80.41 12.57 3.53
CA LEU A 8 -79.27 13.34 3.12
C LEU A 8 -78.25 12.37 2.52
N THR A 9 -78.26 12.27 1.21
CA THR A 9 -77.15 11.65 0.44
C THR A 9 -76.02 12.67 0.35
N GLY A 10 -75.07 12.57 1.26
CA GLY A 10 -73.83 13.28 1.14
C GLY A 10 -72.92 12.61 0.11
N LEU A 11 -72.74 13.25 -1.02
CA LEU A 11 -71.78 12.87 -2.06
C LEU A 11 -70.38 13.18 -1.56
N ILE A 12 -69.68 12.18 -1.03
CA ILE A 12 -68.26 12.29 -0.73
C ILE A 12 -67.48 12.17 -2.06
N VAL A 13 -67.06 13.31 -2.62
CA VAL A 13 -66.11 13.34 -3.73
C VAL A 13 -64.72 13.11 -3.12
N LEU A 14 -64.27 11.88 -3.17
CA LEU A 14 -62.86 11.55 -2.94
C LEU A 14 -62.05 12.08 -4.12
N THR A 15 -61.46 13.25 -3.98
CA THR A 15 -60.38 13.70 -4.87
C THR A 15 -59.13 12.88 -4.55
N THR A 16 -58.95 11.79 -5.24
CA THR A 16 -57.67 11.10 -5.34
C THR A 16 -56.71 12.05 -6.07
N GLN A 17 -55.89 12.81 -5.30
CA GLN A 17 -54.70 13.39 -5.87
C GLN A 17 -53.78 12.24 -6.24
N ILE A 18 -53.75 11.87 -7.52
CA ILE A 18 -52.71 11.11 -8.10
C ILE A 18 -51.46 11.99 -8.07
N PHE A 19 -50.60 11.78 -7.07
CA PHE A 19 -49.22 12.23 -7.14
C PHE A 19 -48.61 11.49 -8.31
N VAL A 20 -48.61 12.11 -9.48
CA VAL A 20 -47.75 11.72 -10.57
C VAL A 20 -46.36 12.06 -10.06
N MET A 21 -45.68 11.07 -9.51
CA MET A 21 -44.23 11.11 -9.39
C MET A 21 -43.73 11.30 -10.84
N ALA A 22 -43.35 12.51 -11.17
CA ALA A 22 -42.62 12.75 -12.38
C ALA A 22 -41.37 11.85 -12.28
N ASN A 23 -41.36 10.75 -13.01
CA ASN A 23 -40.15 9.97 -13.23
C ASN A 23 -39.27 10.91 -14.05
N GLU A 24 -38.36 11.66 -13.40
CA GLU A 24 -37.37 12.45 -14.11
C GLU A 24 -36.56 11.47 -14.96
N THR A 25 -36.82 11.51 -16.25
CA THR A 25 -36.07 10.68 -17.20
C THR A 25 -34.69 11.29 -17.35
N CYS A 26 -33.66 10.42 -17.32
CA CYS A 26 -32.28 10.86 -17.58
C CYS A 26 -32.21 11.42 -19.01
N ASP A 27 -32.07 12.71 -19.15
CA ASP A 27 -31.87 13.40 -20.42
C ASP A 27 -30.53 14.14 -20.40
N LEU A 28 -29.50 13.49 -20.88
CA LEU A 28 -28.15 14.03 -20.99
C LEU A 28 -27.86 14.58 -22.40
N GLU A 29 -28.74 14.36 -23.39
CA GLU A 29 -28.48 14.74 -24.78
C GLU A 29 -28.53 16.26 -25.01
N GLU A 30 -29.36 16.98 -24.26
CA GLU A 30 -29.51 18.45 -24.40
C GLU A 30 -28.67 19.23 -23.39
N THR A 31 -28.09 18.59 -22.38
CA THR A 31 -27.41 19.24 -21.26
C THR A 31 -25.88 19.13 -21.42
N VAL A 32 -25.18 20.28 -21.36
CA VAL A 32 -23.72 20.28 -21.27
C VAL A 32 -23.31 19.96 -19.84
N LEU A 33 -22.75 18.77 -19.62
CA LEU A 33 -22.30 18.36 -18.28
C LEU A 33 -21.06 19.15 -17.86
N GLN A 34 -21.06 19.59 -16.61
CA GLN A 34 -19.88 20.12 -15.93
C GLN A 34 -19.17 19.00 -15.18
N VAL A 35 -17.90 18.82 -15.47
CA VAL A 35 -17.04 17.84 -14.83
C VAL A 35 -16.16 18.53 -13.82
N SER A 36 -16.44 18.36 -12.54
CA SER A 36 -15.69 18.93 -11.42
C SER A 36 -14.60 17.95 -10.98
N LEU A 37 -13.38 18.45 -10.80
CA LEU A 37 -12.24 17.61 -10.48
C LEU A 37 -11.14 18.38 -9.74
N LYS A 38 -10.30 17.63 -9.00
CA LYS A 38 -9.07 18.12 -8.41
C LYS A 38 -7.88 17.45 -9.06
N GLU A 39 -6.74 18.12 -9.07
CA GLU A 39 -5.50 17.51 -9.55
C GLU A 39 -5.04 16.38 -8.59
N ALA A 40 -4.96 15.17 -9.12
CA ALA A 40 -4.54 13.95 -8.43
C ALA A 40 -3.99 12.95 -9.45
N ALA A 41 -2.75 13.15 -9.88
CA ALA A 41 -2.09 12.27 -10.84
C ALA A 41 -1.90 10.86 -10.26
N PRO A 42 -2.09 9.79 -11.05
CA PRO A 42 -2.36 9.72 -12.50
C PRO A 42 -3.84 9.76 -12.88
N PHE A 43 -4.77 10.00 -11.97
CA PHE A 43 -6.21 9.95 -12.22
C PHE A 43 -6.75 11.20 -12.93
N SER A 44 -6.32 12.37 -12.46
CA SER A 44 -6.65 13.69 -13.02
C SER A 44 -5.44 14.60 -12.90
N MET A 45 -4.92 15.08 -14.03
CA MET A 45 -3.77 15.98 -14.10
C MET A 45 -3.88 16.93 -15.27
N GLN A 46 -3.27 18.11 -15.15
CA GLN A 46 -3.17 19.06 -16.26
C GLN A 46 -1.85 18.90 -17.01
N VAL A 47 -1.93 18.66 -18.32
CA VAL A 47 -0.76 18.61 -19.20
C VAL A 47 -1.01 19.57 -20.36
N ALA A 48 -0.16 20.57 -20.49
CA ALA A 48 -0.28 21.63 -21.50
C ALA A 48 -1.69 22.30 -21.52
N GLY A 49 -2.26 22.54 -20.34
CA GLY A 49 -3.58 23.17 -20.15
C GLY A 49 -4.79 22.26 -20.47
N LYS A 50 -4.56 20.97 -20.70
CA LYS A 50 -5.62 19.98 -20.94
C LYS A 50 -5.68 18.96 -19.83
N TRP A 51 -6.88 18.62 -19.39
CA TRP A 51 -7.10 17.55 -18.40
C TRP A 51 -6.89 16.18 -19.04
N GLN A 52 -6.10 15.34 -18.36
CA GLN A 52 -5.75 13.97 -18.74
C GLN A 52 -5.70 13.08 -17.50
N GLY A 53 -5.74 11.77 -17.70
CA GLY A 53 -5.62 10.78 -16.62
C GLY A 53 -6.68 9.72 -16.70
N ILE A 54 -6.56 8.73 -15.81
CA ILE A 54 -7.40 7.52 -15.80
C ILE A 54 -8.88 7.86 -15.69
N SER A 55 -9.24 8.73 -14.74
CA SER A 55 -10.64 9.13 -14.51
C SER A 55 -11.21 9.93 -15.68
N ILE A 56 -10.38 10.80 -16.27
CA ILE A 56 -10.74 11.60 -17.43
C ILE A 56 -11.02 10.71 -18.64
N ASP A 57 -10.15 9.74 -18.87
CA ASP A 57 -10.26 8.83 -20.00
C ASP A 57 -11.45 7.87 -19.85
N LEU A 58 -11.73 7.44 -18.61
CA LEU A 58 -12.93 6.67 -18.31
C LEU A 58 -14.18 7.50 -18.59
N TRP A 59 -14.21 8.74 -18.07
CA TRP A 59 -15.35 9.61 -18.28
C TRP A 59 -15.63 9.87 -19.76
N LYS A 60 -14.61 10.15 -20.57
CA LYS A 60 -14.76 10.33 -22.02
C LYS A 60 -15.35 9.11 -22.73
N GLU A 61 -15.01 7.88 -22.30
CA GLU A 61 -15.61 6.67 -22.86
C GLU A 61 -17.07 6.50 -22.41
N VAL A 62 -17.36 6.82 -21.13
CA VAL A 62 -18.73 6.81 -20.57
C VAL A 62 -19.60 7.87 -21.28
N GLU A 63 -19.13 9.11 -21.36
CA GLU A 63 -19.83 10.20 -22.02
C GLU A 63 -20.19 9.86 -23.47
N ARG A 64 -19.26 9.29 -24.23
CA ARG A 64 -19.50 8.88 -25.63
C ARG A 64 -20.61 7.83 -25.76
N LYS A 65 -20.82 7.00 -24.74
CA LYS A 65 -21.91 6.01 -24.73
C LYS A 65 -23.25 6.63 -24.35
N LEU A 66 -23.23 7.60 -23.43
CA LEU A 66 -24.44 8.24 -22.93
C LEU A 66 -24.96 9.31 -23.89
N THR A 67 -24.05 10.05 -24.52
CA THR A 67 -24.36 11.24 -25.35
C THR A 67 -23.55 11.26 -26.65
N PRO A 68 -23.81 10.32 -27.58
CA PRO A 68 -23.00 10.18 -28.79
C PRO A 68 -23.03 11.41 -29.71
N ASN A 69 -24.06 12.25 -29.61
CA ASN A 69 -24.28 13.42 -30.47
C ASN A 69 -24.18 14.77 -29.75
N SER A 70 -23.83 14.78 -28.46
CA SER A 70 -23.82 15.99 -27.65
C SER A 70 -22.46 16.68 -27.61
N ASN A 71 -22.46 17.93 -27.11
CA ASN A 71 -21.23 18.67 -26.85
C ASN A 71 -20.44 18.03 -25.70
N ALA A 72 -19.09 18.04 -25.85
CA ALA A 72 -18.21 17.53 -24.80
C ALA A 72 -18.38 18.28 -23.49
N SER A 73 -18.26 17.55 -22.37
CA SER A 73 -18.29 18.11 -21.01
C SER A 73 -17.32 19.25 -20.80
N ARG A 74 -17.68 20.19 -19.93
CA ARG A 74 -16.79 21.27 -19.48
C ARG A 74 -16.05 20.84 -18.22
N TYR A 75 -14.73 20.91 -18.21
CA TYR A 75 -13.91 20.53 -17.08
C TYR A 75 -13.59 21.73 -16.21
N GLN A 76 -13.95 21.66 -14.92
CA GLN A 76 -13.69 22.69 -13.91
C GLN A 76 -12.78 22.12 -12.81
N GLY A 77 -11.57 22.68 -12.72
CA GLY A 77 -10.61 22.31 -11.67
C GLY A 77 -10.85 23.05 -10.37
N TYR A 78 -10.63 22.38 -9.26
CA TYR A 78 -10.72 22.91 -7.88
C TYR A 78 -9.44 22.58 -7.11
N GLU A 79 -9.14 23.37 -6.07
CA GLU A 79 -7.95 23.17 -5.24
C GLU A 79 -8.17 22.09 -4.17
N SER A 80 -9.39 21.99 -3.63
CA SER A 80 -9.72 21.02 -2.60
C SER A 80 -10.74 19.97 -3.06
N ILE A 81 -10.75 18.82 -2.42
CA ILE A 81 -11.74 17.78 -2.68
C ILE A 81 -13.12 18.18 -2.15
N GLU A 82 -13.15 18.96 -1.09
CA GLU A 82 -14.39 19.50 -0.53
C GLU A 82 -15.09 20.41 -1.52
N ASP A 83 -14.36 21.29 -2.22
CA ASP A 83 -14.93 22.17 -3.25
C ASP A 83 -15.48 21.38 -4.43
N VAL A 84 -14.78 20.30 -4.83
CA VAL A 84 -15.27 19.37 -5.86
C VAL A 84 -16.60 18.74 -5.42
N LEU A 85 -16.67 18.19 -4.21
CA LEU A 85 -17.87 17.54 -3.71
C LEU A 85 -19.01 18.55 -3.47
N ASN A 86 -18.70 19.74 -2.97
CA ASN A 86 -19.67 20.81 -2.78
C ASN A 86 -20.26 21.29 -4.11
N SER A 87 -19.50 21.32 -5.20
CA SER A 87 -20.02 21.69 -6.52
C SER A 87 -21.11 20.73 -7.01
N VAL A 88 -21.05 19.47 -6.60
CA VAL A 88 -22.06 18.44 -6.90
C VAL A 88 -23.20 18.49 -5.90
N LYS A 89 -22.90 18.63 -4.59
CA LYS A 89 -23.89 18.66 -3.52
C LYS A 89 -24.91 19.80 -3.69
N TYR A 90 -24.46 20.95 -4.14
CA TYR A 90 -25.31 22.13 -4.33
C TYR A 90 -25.80 22.31 -5.76
N ASP A 91 -25.57 21.31 -6.63
CA ASP A 91 -26.09 21.31 -7.99
C ASP A 91 -27.59 21.03 -8.03
N GLN A 92 -28.36 22.05 -8.37
CA GLN A 92 -29.83 21.96 -8.49
C GLN A 92 -30.31 21.52 -9.88
N GLU A 93 -29.42 21.58 -10.89
CA GLU A 93 -29.75 21.28 -12.27
C GLU A 93 -29.39 19.85 -12.67
N ASN A 94 -28.78 19.08 -11.76
CA ASN A 94 -28.30 17.72 -12.00
C ASN A 94 -27.34 17.60 -13.19
N ASN A 95 -26.57 18.63 -13.46
CA ASN A 95 -25.65 18.72 -14.60
C ASN A 95 -24.17 18.70 -14.20
N VAL A 96 -23.85 18.54 -12.91
CA VAL A 96 -22.49 18.43 -12.40
C VAL A 96 -22.17 17.01 -11.99
N ILE A 97 -21.00 16.52 -12.41
CA ILE A 97 -20.42 15.26 -11.94
C ILE A 97 -19.01 15.50 -11.45
N ALA A 98 -18.67 14.92 -10.30
CA ALA A 98 -17.31 14.94 -9.78
C ALA A 98 -16.56 13.68 -10.22
N ILE A 99 -15.41 13.86 -10.85
CA ILE A 99 -14.53 12.75 -11.26
C ILE A 99 -13.12 12.92 -10.71
N GLY A 100 -12.37 11.83 -10.61
CA GLY A 100 -10.99 11.86 -10.11
C GLY A 100 -10.75 10.76 -9.08
N ALA A 101 -9.65 10.88 -8.33
CA ALA A 101 -9.34 10.00 -7.21
C ALA A 101 -10.24 10.32 -6.01
N ILE A 102 -11.54 10.03 -6.13
CA ILE A 102 -12.54 10.31 -5.10
C ILE A 102 -12.86 9.04 -4.34
N THR A 103 -12.38 8.97 -3.10
CA THR A 103 -12.65 7.82 -2.22
C THR A 103 -14.10 7.84 -1.74
N VAL A 104 -14.80 6.73 -1.93
CA VAL A 104 -16.12 6.49 -1.36
C VAL A 104 -15.97 6.30 0.14
N THR A 105 -16.69 7.08 0.94
CA THR A 105 -16.76 6.94 2.39
C THR A 105 -18.20 7.05 2.87
N ALA A 106 -18.51 6.40 4.00
CA ALA A 106 -19.87 6.45 4.57
C ALA A 106 -20.35 7.89 4.85
N ALA A 107 -19.45 8.79 5.27
CA ALA A 107 -19.80 10.19 5.51
C ALA A 107 -20.18 10.92 4.22
N ARG A 108 -19.51 10.65 3.11
CA ARG A 108 -19.81 11.26 1.81
C ARG A 108 -21.07 10.68 1.17
N GLU A 109 -21.31 9.38 1.38
CA GLU A 109 -22.51 8.69 0.89
C GLU A 109 -23.80 9.19 1.56
N LEU A 110 -23.71 9.86 2.72
CA LEU A 110 -24.87 10.51 3.36
C LEU A 110 -25.29 11.81 2.67
N GLU A 111 -24.47 12.38 1.82
CA GLU A 111 -24.69 13.68 1.21
C GLU A 111 -24.68 13.67 -0.33
N LEU A 112 -24.18 12.60 -0.93
CA LEU A 112 -23.96 12.44 -2.37
C LEU A 112 -24.15 10.99 -2.76
N ASN A 113 -24.60 10.75 -3.98
CA ASN A 113 -24.57 9.43 -4.59
C ASN A 113 -23.23 9.17 -5.29
N PHE A 114 -22.77 7.92 -5.22
CA PHE A 114 -21.59 7.47 -5.93
C PHE A 114 -21.95 6.45 -7.01
N THR A 115 -21.20 6.50 -8.11
CA THR A 115 -21.28 5.50 -9.15
C THR A 115 -20.68 4.16 -8.69
N HIS A 116 -20.80 3.12 -9.50
CA HIS A 116 -19.99 1.92 -9.30
C HIS A 116 -18.50 2.28 -9.26
N PRO A 117 -17.73 1.65 -8.35
CA PRO A 117 -16.29 1.87 -8.26
C PRO A 117 -15.58 1.50 -9.56
N TYR A 118 -14.68 2.34 -10.01
CA TYR A 118 -13.88 2.08 -11.20
C TYR A 118 -12.42 1.72 -10.89
N PHE A 119 -11.96 1.99 -9.68
CA PHE A 119 -10.60 1.71 -9.24
C PHE A 119 -10.56 1.36 -7.75
N GLN A 120 -9.75 0.37 -7.41
CA GLN A 120 -9.49 -0.02 -6.02
C GLN A 120 -8.15 0.56 -5.58
N THR A 121 -8.12 1.21 -4.43
CA THR A 121 -6.94 1.86 -3.85
C THR A 121 -6.70 1.39 -2.42
N THR A 122 -5.53 1.74 -1.90
CA THR A 122 -5.12 1.54 -0.50
C THR A 122 -4.39 2.78 -0.03
N LEU A 123 -4.23 2.96 1.28
CA LEU A 123 -3.35 3.96 1.84
C LEU A 123 -1.93 3.38 1.96
N GLY A 124 -0.97 4.07 1.39
CA GLY A 124 0.45 3.76 1.47
C GLY A 124 1.20 4.71 2.38
N VAL A 125 2.41 4.33 2.74
CA VAL A 125 3.34 5.13 3.55
C VAL A 125 4.60 5.38 2.76
N ALA A 126 4.90 6.66 2.49
CA ALA A 126 6.15 7.08 1.89
C ALA A 126 7.08 7.65 2.96
N VAL A 127 8.35 7.28 2.90
CA VAL A 127 9.40 7.69 3.84
C VAL A 127 10.66 8.09 3.08
N THR A 128 11.55 8.84 3.72
CA THR A 128 12.89 9.07 3.15
C THR A 128 13.64 7.74 3.05
N LYS A 129 14.37 7.55 1.96
CA LYS A 129 15.37 6.49 1.90
C LYS A 129 16.50 6.88 2.85
N ASP A 130 16.69 6.08 3.89
CA ASP A 130 17.91 6.18 4.67
C ASP A 130 19.08 5.82 3.75
N ILE A 131 19.82 6.83 3.33
CA ILE A 131 21.07 6.65 2.58
C ILE A 131 22.17 6.35 3.59
N ASP A 132 21.94 5.35 4.45
CA ASP A 132 23.04 4.79 5.21
C ASP A 132 24.06 4.25 4.22
N SER A 133 25.30 4.66 4.40
CA SER A 133 26.36 4.13 3.55
C SER A 133 26.38 2.61 3.67
N ASN A 134 26.72 1.90 2.61
CA ASN A 134 26.83 0.43 2.67
C ASN A 134 27.76 -0.02 3.81
N LEU A 135 28.61 0.87 4.30
CA LEU A 135 29.50 0.65 5.45
C LEU A 135 28.73 0.73 6.78
N ASP A 136 27.80 1.66 6.96
CA ASP A 136 27.02 1.80 8.18
C ASP A 136 26.08 0.61 8.37
N ILE A 137 25.45 0.15 7.27
CA ILE A 137 24.66 -1.09 7.24
C ILE A 137 25.52 -2.30 7.63
N LEU A 138 26.74 -2.42 7.05
CA LEU A 138 27.66 -3.49 7.38
C LEU A 138 28.08 -3.44 8.85
N ILE A 139 28.43 -2.28 9.35
CA ILE A 139 28.83 -2.08 10.76
C ILE A 139 27.64 -2.40 11.68
N GLY A 140 26.43 -1.93 11.37
CA GLY A 140 25.20 -2.24 12.10
C GLY A 140 24.94 -3.75 12.17
N ALA A 141 25.02 -4.44 11.03
CA ALA A 141 24.87 -5.89 10.98
C ALA A 141 25.91 -6.63 11.82
N LEU A 142 27.19 -6.22 11.77
CA LEU A 142 28.28 -6.82 12.53
C LEU A 142 28.22 -6.50 14.04
N THR A 143 27.59 -5.40 14.43
CA THR A 143 27.41 -5.01 15.84
C THR A 143 26.11 -5.57 16.45
N SER A 144 25.22 -6.13 15.63
CA SER A 144 23.93 -6.63 16.08
C SER A 144 24.08 -7.79 17.08
N SER A 145 23.24 -7.81 18.10
CA SER A 145 23.20 -8.91 19.11
C SER A 145 22.87 -10.25 18.45
N LYS A 146 22.05 -10.26 17.38
CA LYS A 146 21.68 -11.47 16.61
C LYS A 146 22.89 -12.07 15.90
N PHE A 147 23.76 -11.24 15.31
CA PHE A 147 24.99 -11.70 14.69
C PHE A 147 25.92 -12.38 15.72
N TRP A 148 26.16 -11.74 16.85
CA TRP A 148 27.03 -12.29 17.91
C TRP A 148 26.45 -13.54 18.55
N TYR A 149 25.13 -13.62 18.66
CA TYR A 149 24.47 -14.87 19.08
C TYR A 149 24.74 -16.01 18.07
N ALA A 150 24.58 -15.78 16.79
CA ALA A 150 24.85 -16.77 15.74
C ALA A 150 26.32 -17.22 15.74
N VAL A 151 27.25 -16.28 15.86
CA VAL A 151 28.70 -16.56 15.98
C VAL A 151 29.00 -17.39 17.25
N SER A 152 28.37 -17.06 18.36
CA SER A 152 28.56 -17.80 19.64
C SER A 152 28.06 -19.25 19.54
N VAL A 153 26.89 -19.44 18.91
CA VAL A 153 26.34 -20.79 18.65
C VAL A 153 27.27 -21.60 17.75
N LEU A 154 27.76 -20.97 16.68
CA LEU A 154 28.70 -21.62 15.75
C LEU A 154 30.00 -22.02 16.47
N PHE A 155 30.58 -21.11 17.23
CA PHE A 155 31.80 -21.35 18.01
C PHE A 155 31.60 -22.48 19.06
N GLY A 156 30.47 -22.45 19.75
CA GLY A 156 30.07 -23.51 20.69
C GLY A 156 29.95 -24.89 20.01
N THR A 157 29.36 -24.93 18.81
CA THR A 157 29.23 -26.16 18.02
C THR A 157 30.61 -26.70 17.60
N LEU A 158 31.52 -25.82 17.15
CA LEU A 158 32.90 -26.20 16.81
C LEU A 158 33.62 -26.81 18.03
N LEU A 159 33.46 -26.21 19.22
CA LEU A 159 34.06 -26.74 20.46
C LEU A 159 33.48 -28.11 20.81
N ILE A 160 32.16 -28.29 20.71
CA ILE A 160 31.48 -29.57 21.03
C ILE A 160 31.99 -30.67 20.05
N VAL A 161 31.96 -30.42 18.74
CA VAL A 161 32.38 -31.39 17.75
C VAL A 161 33.87 -31.68 17.87
N GLY A 162 34.70 -30.65 18.07
CA GLY A 162 36.12 -30.80 18.33
C GLY A 162 36.44 -31.65 19.55
N PHE A 163 35.66 -31.46 20.64
CA PHE A 163 35.77 -32.27 21.83
C PHE A 163 35.38 -33.75 21.60
N LEU A 164 34.28 -33.97 20.88
CA LEU A 164 33.79 -35.29 20.53
C LEU A 164 34.77 -36.08 19.69
N ILE A 165 35.35 -35.42 18.65
CA ILE A 165 36.40 -36.02 17.83
C ILE A 165 37.65 -36.36 18.65
N TRP A 166 38.13 -35.43 19.46
CA TRP A 166 39.25 -35.71 20.35
C TRP A 166 38.97 -36.87 21.31
N LEU A 167 37.78 -36.94 21.89
CA LEU A 167 37.41 -38.02 22.79
C LEU A 167 37.42 -39.40 22.07
N ALA A 168 36.92 -39.45 20.80
CA ALA A 168 36.88 -40.65 20.01
C ALA A 168 38.30 -41.10 19.57
N GLU A 169 39.22 -40.15 19.32
CA GLU A 169 40.54 -40.40 18.78
C GLU A 169 41.64 -40.56 19.86
N ARG A 170 41.45 -40.04 21.10
CA ARG A 170 42.50 -39.98 22.11
C ARG A 170 43.09 -41.36 22.53
N LEU A 171 42.33 -42.43 22.35
CA LEU A 171 42.76 -43.81 22.65
C LEU A 171 43.06 -44.63 21.41
N SER A 172 42.95 -44.05 20.21
CA SER A 172 43.22 -44.74 18.94
C SER A 172 44.73 -44.81 18.67
N VAL A 173 45.19 -46.01 18.34
CA VAL A 173 46.61 -46.20 17.99
C VAL A 173 46.91 -45.52 16.67
N GLY A 174 47.96 -44.68 16.65
CA GLY A 174 48.36 -43.93 15.45
C GLY A 174 47.47 -42.74 15.13
N SER A 175 46.69 -42.24 16.06
CA SER A 175 45.87 -41.04 15.93
C SER A 175 46.73 -39.79 15.69
N ASP A 176 46.24 -38.86 14.84
CA ASP A 176 46.88 -37.56 14.60
C ASP A 176 46.54 -36.56 15.70
N PHE A 177 45.59 -36.89 16.60
CA PHE A 177 45.18 -36.07 17.72
C PHE A 177 45.97 -36.39 18.98
N ARG A 178 46.51 -35.39 19.65
CA ARG A 178 47.23 -35.59 20.93
C ARG A 178 46.32 -36.14 22.01
N SER A 179 46.77 -37.13 22.76
CA SER A 179 46.01 -37.75 23.84
C SER A 179 45.83 -36.86 25.08
N THR A 180 46.61 -35.79 25.23
CA THR A 180 46.58 -34.80 26.30
C THR A 180 45.50 -33.73 26.06
N THR A 181 45.26 -32.86 27.08
CA THR A 181 44.33 -31.74 26.96
C THR A 181 44.63 -30.82 25.78
N LYS A 182 45.88 -30.74 25.29
CA LYS A 182 46.25 -30.05 24.06
C LYS A 182 45.56 -30.61 22.84
N GLY A 183 45.15 -31.87 22.85
CA GLY A 183 44.43 -32.53 21.79
C GLY A 183 42.98 -31.97 21.60
N ILE A 184 42.40 -31.32 22.64
CA ILE A 184 41.13 -30.58 22.45
C ILE A 184 41.28 -29.47 21.43
N GLY A 185 42.44 -28.77 21.45
CA GLY A 185 42.76 -27.77 20.44
C GLY A 185 42.94 -28.38 19.04
N ASP A 186 43.51 -29.61 18.96
CA ASP A 186 43.61 -30.32 17.67
C ASP A 186 42.22 -30.67 17.10
N GLY A 187 41.30 -31.10 17.97
CA GLY A 187 39.91 -31.37 17.60
C GLY A 187 39.14 -30.11 17.17
N PHE A 188 39.32 -29.02 17.88
CA PHE A 188 38.72 -27.72 17.52
C PHE A 188 39.26 -27.25 16.15
N TRP A 189 40.57 -27.30 15.95
CA TRP A 189 41.20 -26.96 14.69
C TRP A 189 40.63 -27.79 13.54
N TRP A 190 40.57 -29.12 13.73
CA TRP A 190 40.03 -30.05 12.72
C TRP A 190 38.56 -29.70 12.39
N SER A 191 37.72 -29.45 13.42
CA SER A 191 36.31 -29.13 13.21
C SER A 191 36.12 -27.85 12.41
N ALA A 192 36.95 -26.82 12.69
CA ALA A 192 36.92 -25.53 11.98
C ALA A 192 37.41 -25.67 10.52
N VAL A 193 38.53 -26.37 10.30
CA VAL A 193 39.10 -26.59 8.97
C VAL A 193 38.16 -27.42 8.09
N THR A 194 37.46 -28.39 8.71
CA THR A 194 36.46 -29.24 8.01
C THR A 194 35.22 -28.42 7.65
N MET A 195 34.72 -27.60 8.59
CA MET A 195 33.56 -26.73 8.36
C MET A 195 33.81 -25.74 7.22
N THR A 196 34.98 -25.13 7.20
CA THR A 196 35.35 -24.16 6.14
C THR A 196 35.73 -24.82 4.81
N THR A 197 35.64 -26.15 4.71
CA THR A 197 35.99 -26.95 3.52
C THR A 197 37.43 -26.78 3.04
N VAL A 198 38.34 -26.25 3.87
CA VAL A 198 39.76 -26.07 3.53
C VAL A 198 40.49 -27.42 3.53
N GLY A 199 40.27 -28.25 4.59
CA GLY A 199 40.73 -29.65 4.62
C GLY A 199 42.24 -29.83 4.47
N TYR A 200 43.08 -29.20 5.28
CA TYR A 200 44.55 -29.34 5.18
C TYR A 200 45.07 -30.78 5.25
N GLY A 201 44.31 -31.71 5.84
CA GLY A 201 44.69 -33.11 5.97
C GLY A 201 45.78 -33.40 7.03
N ASP A 202 46.14 -32.39 7.82
CA ASP A 202 47.13 -32.47 8.91
C ASP A 202 46.57 -33.22 10.14
N LYS A 203 45.24 -33.24 10.30
CA LYS A 203 44.49 -33.97 11.32
C LYS A 203 43.37 -34.75 10.64
N THR A 204 43.32 -36.07 10.85
CA THR A 204 42.25 -36.91 10.28
C THR A 204 41.80 -37.98 11.28
N PRO A 205 40.48 -38.21 11.46
CA PRO A 205 39.98 -39.29 12.29
C PRO A 205 40.32 -40.65 11.71
N ARG A 206 40.93 -41.53 12.54
CA ARG A 206 41.31 -42.88 12.16
C ARG A 206 40.42 -43.97 12.73
N SER A 207 39.81 -43.68 13.87
CA SER A 207 38.86 -44.62 14.49
C SER A 207 37.52 -44.68 13.75
N LEU A 208 36.81 -45.80 13.83
CA LEU A 208 35.47 -45.95 13.26
C LEU A 208 34.48 -44.92 13.81
N VAL A 209 34.51 -44.67 15.13
CA VAL A 209 33.67 -43.70 15.80
C VAL A 209 34.01 -42.29 15.36
N GLY A 210 35.32 -41.94 15.29
CA GLY A 210 35.75 -40.66 14.79
C GLY A 210 35.31 -40.40 13.35
N ARG A 211 35.40 -41.38 12.47
CA ARG A 211 34.93 -41.29 11.07
C ARG A 211 33.40 -41.10 10.98
N ALA A 212 32.63 -41.79 11.83
CA ALA A 212 31.18 -41.61 11.88
C ALA A 212 30.80 -40.18 12.31
N ILE A 213 31.45 -39.66 13.38
CA ILE A 213 31.26 -38.25 13.83
C ILE A 213 31.67 -37.30 12.71
N ALA A 214 32.80 -37.53 12.06
CA ALA A 214 33.27 -36.70 10.95
C ALA A 214 32.27 -36.64 9.79
N LEU A 215 31.70 -37.78 9.41
CA LEU A 215 30.69 -37.83 8.35
C LEU A 215 29.47 -36.96 8.68
N VAL A 216 28.95 -37.13 9.87
CA VAL A 216 27.79 -36.32 10.35
C VAL A 216 28.16 -34.84 10.36
N TRP A 217 29.36 -34.50 10.88
CA TRP A 217 29.84 -33.13 10.94
C TRP A 217 29.96 -32.48 9.54
N MET A 218 30.48 -33.19 8.57
CA MET A 218 30.61 -32.70 7.19
C MET A 218 29.26 -32.26 6.61
N PHE A 219 28.18 -33.02 6.83
CA PHE A 219 26.85 -32.63 6.39
C PHE A 219 26.27 -31.43 7.21
N LEU A 220 26.41 -31.50 8.55
CA LEU A 220 25.91 -30.44 9.41
C LEU A 220 26.62 -29.11 9.20
N SER A 221 27.91 -29.14 8.92
CA SER A 221 28.72 -27.93 8.66
C SER A 221 28.27 -27.18 7.40
N ILE A 222 27.91 -27.90 6.32
CA ILE A 222 27.36 -27.27 5.11
C ILE A 222 26.07 -26.53 5.41
N ILE A 223 25.17 -27.16 6.19
CA ILE A 223 23.91 -26.54 6.61
C ILE A 223 24.17 -25.30 7.49
N ALA A 224 25.12 -25.39 8.43
CA ALA A 224 25.48 -24.30 9.33
C ALA A 224 26.02 -23.08 8.57
N VAL A 225 26.93 -23.29 7.61
CA VAL A 225 27.48 -22.23 6.76
C VAL A 225 26.40 -21.62 5.87
N ALA A 226 25.56 -22.45 5.25
CA ALA A 226 24.46 -21.96 4.42
C ALA A 226 23.45 -21.12 5.24
N SER A 227 23.12 -21.56 6.46
CA SER A 227 22.22 -20.82 7.38
C SER A 227 22.81 -19.48 7.81
N LEU A 228 24.11 -19.44 8.16
CA LEU A 228 24.80 -18.20 8.50
C LEU A 228 24.80 -17.22 7.32
N THR A 229 25.14 -17.70 6.13
CA THR A 229 25.12 -16.89 4.90
C THR A 229 23.72 -16.36 4.62
N GLY A 230 22.68 -17.19 4.77
CA GLY A 230 21.28 -16.77 4.62
C GLY A 230 20.86 -15.72 5.65
N THR A 231 21.28 -15.85 6.91
CA THR A 231 21.01 -14.86 7.96
C THR A 231 21.66 -13.51 7.65
N ILE A 232 22.92 -13.51 7.22
CA ILE A 232 23.64 -12.29 6.81
C ILE A 232 22.95 -11.65 5.61
N ALA A 233 22.62 -12.41 4.57
CA ALA A 233 21.93 -11.88 3.39
C ALA A 233 20.55 -11.33 3.73
N SER A 234 19.80 -11.97 4.63
CA SER A 234 18.50 -11.49 5.11
C SER A 234 18.64 -10.18 5.88
N SER A 235 19.66 -10.03 6.74
CA SER A 235 19.91 -8.79 7.49
C SER A 235 20.14 -7.61 6.55
N PHE A 236 20.92 -7.79 5.48
CA PHE A 236 21.11 -6.75 4.46
C PHE A 236 19.83 -6.36 3.70
N THR A 237 18.88 -7.27 3.59
CA THR A 237 17.62 -6.98 2.92
C THR A 237 16.65 -6.25 3.84
N ILE A 238 16.60 -6.62 5.11
CA ILE A 238 15.67 -6.04 6.11
C ILE A 238 16.11 -4.63 6.52
N GLU A 239 17.39 -4.36 6.68
CA GLU A 239 17.90 -3.01 7.04
C GLU A 239 17.72 -1.98 5.91
N ARG A 240 17.51 -2.42 4.67
CA ARG A 240 17.08 -1.52 3.58
C ARG A 240 15.58 -1.17 3.61
N LEU A 241 14.79 -1.92 4.37
CA LEU A 241 13.40 -1.60 4.64
C LEU A 241 13.41 -0.72 5.89
N SER A 242 13.09 0.56 5.70
CA SER A 242 13.04 1.64 6.72
C SER A 242 12.61 1.17 8.12
N VAL A 243 12.99 1.95 9.12
CA VAL A 243 12.64 1.83 10.56
C VAL A 243 11.12 1.69 10.80
N ILE A 244 10.30 2.01 9.78
CA ILE A 244 8.84 1.91 9.83
C ILE A 244 8.43 0.63 9.08
N SER A 245 8.04 -0.38 9.81
CA SER A 245 7.55 -1.68 9.29
C SER A 245 6.09 -1.95 9.64
N GLU A 246 5.57 -1.29 10.67
CA GLU A 246 4.20 -1.44 11.15
C GLU A 246 3.57 -0.07 11.43
N LEU A 247 2.23 -0.04 11.52
CA LEU A 247 1.48 1.19 11.80
C LEU A 247 1.84 1.80 13.16
N ASP A 248 2.15 0.95 14.13
CA ASP A 248 2.53 1.38 15.48
C ASP A 248 3.85 2.16 15.51
N ASP A 249 4.74 1.94 14.54
CA ASP A 249 5.99 2.70 14.42
C ASP A 249 5.74 4.18 14.11
N LEU A 250 4.58 4.50 13.51
CA LEU A 250 4.18 5.87 13.21
C LEU A 250 3.74 6.67 14.44
N ARG A 251 3.48 6.03 15.61
CA ARG A 251 2.95 6.71 16.81
C ARG A 251 3.86 7.82 17.34
N ASN A 252 5.16 7.66 17.18
CA ASN A 252 6.17 8.62 17.65
C ASN A 252 6.83 9.40 16.51
N LYS A 253 6.23 9.33 15.31
CA LYS A 253 6.74 9.97 14.10
C LYS A 253 5.91 11.18 13.72
N GLN A 254 6.55 12.12 13.02
CA GLN A 254 5.85 13.27 12.44
C GLN A 254 5.22 12.83 11.11
N VAL A 255 3.95 12.46 11.15
CA VAL A 255 3.21 12.00 9.97
C VAL A 255 2.56 13.19 9.29
N VAL A 256 2.66 13.25 7.97
CA VAL A 256 2.00 14.25 7.13
C VAL A 256 1.02 13.55 6.18
N THR A 257 -0.14 14.16 5.96
CA THR A 257 -1.11 13.76 4.94
C THR A 257 -1.62 14.97 4.16
N VAL A 258 -2.28 14.73 3.04
CA VAL A 258 -2.86 15.79 2.22
C VAL A 258 -4.33 15.98 2.56
N GLY A 259 -4.73 17.24 2.77
CA GLY A 259 -6.11 17.64 3.05
C GLY A 259 -6.16 19.02 3.66
N LEU A 260 -7.33 19.63 3.71
CA LEU A 260 -7.54 20.86 4.47
C LEU A 260 -7.57 20.56 5.97
N THR A 261 -7.37 21.59 6.78
CA THR A 261 -7.25 21.53 8.26
C THR A 261 -8.45 20.88 8.96
N ASN A 262 -9.58 20.73 8.26
CA ASN A 262 -10.83 20.16 8.78
C ASN A 262 -10.93 18.61 8.60
N GLY A 263 -9.89 17.94 8.15
CA GLY A 263 -9.70 16.51 8.37
C GLY A 263 -10.65 15.55 7.65
N GLN A 264 -11.06 15.82 6.39
CA GLN A 264 -11.99 14.94 5.67
C GLN A 264 -11.39 14.10 4.53
N SER A 265 -10.06 14.00 4.43
CA SER A 265 -9.47 13.02 3.49
C SER A 265 -9.55 11.60 4.07
N ALA A 266 -9.61 10.59 3.20
CA ALA A 266 -9.62 9.18 3.65
C ALA A 266 -8.40 8.88 4.54
N ALA A 267 -7.23 9.41 4.19
CA ALA A 267 -6.01 9.23 4.96
C ALA A 267 -6.07 9.93 6.33
N SER A 268 -6.63 11.15 6.42
CA SER A 268 -6.76 11.85 7.71
C SER A 268 -7.75 11.17 8.64
N LEU A 269 -8.88 10.68 8.11
CA LEU A 269 -9.84 9.90 8.88
C LEU A 269 -9.22 8.61 9.41
N PHE A 270 -8.50 7.88 8.56
CA PHE A 270 -7.78 6.67 8.96
C PHE A 270 -6.78 6.95 10.08
N LEU A 271 -5.92 7.96 9.91
CA LEU A 271 -4.91 8.33 10.92
C LEU A 271 -5.55 8.73 12.25
N PHE A 272 -6.67 9.46 12.19
CA PHE A 272 -7.44 9.83 13.37
C PHE A 272 -8.03 8.61 14.08
N ASP A 273 -8.65 7.69 13.36
CA ASP A 273 -9.24 6.46 13.90
C ASP A 273 -8.19 5.55 14.54
N GLN A 274 -6.97 5.55 14.00
CA GLN A 274 -5.83 4.82 14.58
C GLN A 274 -5.17 5.54 15.76
N GLY A 275 -5.65 6.74 16.12
CA GLY A 275 -5.09 7.53 17.22
C GLY A 275 -3.68 8.05 16.94
N LEU A 276 -3.32 8.21 15.66
CA LEU A 276 -2.01 8.72 15.24
C LEU A 276 -2.04 10.25 15.16
N LYS A 277 -0.94 10.87 15.58
CA LYS A 277 -0.75 12.31 15.40
C LYS A 277 -0.27 12.59 13.98
N PHE A 278 -0.93 13.51 13.30
CA PHE A 278 -0.58 13.89 11.95
C PHE A 278 -0.78 15.39 11.72
N ARG A 279 -0.13 15.90 10.67
CA ARG A 279 -0.30 17.24 10.14
C ARG A 279 -0.88 17.15 8.74
N SER A 280 -1.94 17.92 8.45
CA SER A 280 -2.46 18.06 7.09
C SER A 280 -1.78 19.21 6.35
N VAL A 281 -1.49 19.01 5.08
CA VAL A 281 -0.95 20.03 4.17
C VAL A 281 -1.83 20.15 2.93
N PRO A 282 -1.84 21.30 2.24
CA PRO A 282 -2.75 21.52 1.11
C PRO A 282 -2.48 20.62 -0.09
N THR A 283 -1.21 20.41 -0.41
CA THR A 283 -0.80 19.68 -1.61
C THR A 283 0.14 18.51 -1.30
N LEU A 284 0.19 17.55 -2.21
CA LEU A 284 1.13 16.44 -2.11
C LEU A 284 2.60 16.92 -2.30
N THR A 285 2.80 17.95 -3.08
CA THR A 285 4.12 18.59 -3.24
C THR A 285 4.62 19.16 -1.91
N ASP A 286 3.75 19.80 -1.14
CA ASP A 286 4.10 20.29 0.20
C ASP A 286 4.45 19.12 1.14
N ALA A 287 3.70 18.02 1.06
CA ALA A 287 3.99 16.82 1.86
C ALA A 287 5.38 16.25 1.53
N PHE A 288 5.72 16.13 0.26
CA PHE A 288 7.04 15.68 -0.18
C PHE A 288 8.15 16.65 0.22
N SER A 289 7.91 17.96 0.15
CA SER A 289 8.86 18.96 0.61
C SER A 289 9.15 18.81 2.10
N HIS A 290 8.12 18.66 2.94
CA HIS A 290 8.28 18.41 4.37
C HIS A 290 9.07 17.13 4.66
N LEU A 291 8.85 16.07 3.88
CA LEU A 291 9.55 14.80 4.03
C LEU A 291 11.05 14.94 3.68
N ILE A 292 11.39 15.61 2.57
CA ILE A 292 12.79 15.80 2.12
C ILE A 292 13.56 16.75 3.04
N GLU A 293 12.89 17.78 3.55
CA GLU A 293 13.49 18.75 4.48
C GLU A 293 13.67 18.20 5.91
N GLY A 294 13.19 16.97 6.18
CA GLY A 294 13.23 16.37 7.51
C GLY A 294 12.22 16.96 8.51
N ASN A 295 11.25 17.73 8.02
CA ASN A 295 10.14 18.28 8.81
C ASN A 295 8.98 17.27 8.97
N ALA A 296 9.07 16.10 8.33
CA ALA A 296 8.20 14.96 8.47
C ALA A 296 9.01 13.67 8.37
N ASP A 297 8.57 12.63 9.07
CA ASP A 297 9.17 11.27 9.02
C ASP A 297 8.47 10.38 8.00
N ALA A 298 7.18 10.61 7.76
CA ALA A 298 6.37 9.80 6.86
C ALA A 298 5.22 10.60 6.22
N ILE A 299 4.86 10.22 5.00
CA ILE A 299 3.62 10.66 4.32
C ILE A 299 2.68 9.46 4.25
N VAL A 300 1.45 9.63 4.72
CA VAL A 300 0.36 8.65 4.53
C VAL A 300 -0.64 9.23 3.56
N TYR A 301 -0.80 8.58 2.41
CA TYR A 301 -1.74 9.00 1.37
C TYR A 301 -2.06 7.84 0.42
N ASP A 302 -2.93 8.06 -0.56
CA ASP A 302 -3.35 7.02 -1.51
C ASP A 302 -2.16 6.42 -2.28
N THR A 303 -1.98 5.11 -2.18
CA THR A 303 -0.85 4.36 -2.73
C THR A 303 -0.57 4.66 -4.22
N PRO A 304 -1.56 4.62 -5.13
CA PRO A 304 -1.28 4.85 -6.54
C PRO A 304 -0.84 6.28 -6.83
N VAL A 305 -1.33 7.25 -6.06
CA VAL A 305 -0.95 8.66 -6.19
C VAL A 305 0.49 8.88 -5.70
N LEU A 306 0.84 8.32 -4.53
CA LEU A 306 2.22 8.33 -4.01
C LEU A 306 3.18 7.69 -5.00
N LYS A 307 2.85 6.48 -5.48
CA LYS A 307 3.67 5.71 -6.42
C LYS A 307 3.96 6.48 -7.70
N TYR A 308 2.93 7.10 -8.27
CA TYR A 308 3.09 7.92 -9.47
C TYR A 308 4.00 9.13 -9.24
N HIS A 309 3.78 9.89 -8.15
CA HIS A 309 4.59 11.07 -7.86
C HIS A 309 6.06 10.73 -7.56
N ILE A 310 6.31 9.65 -6.84
CA ILE A 310 7.69 9.17 -6.59
C ILE A 310 8.36 8.81 -7.91
N ALA A 311 7.70 8.05 -8.79
CA ALA A 311 8.27 7.63 -10.06
C ALA A 311 8.41 8.77 -11.10
N SER A 312 7.58 9.81 -11.00
CA SER A 312 7.56 10.91 -11.99
C SER A 312 8.67 11.94 -11.81
N GLN A 313 9.32 11.99 -10.65
CA GLN A 313 10.37 12.95 -10.33
C GLN A 313 11.63 12.25 -9.83
N GLN A 314 12.74 12.42 -10.55
CA GLN A 314 14.02 11.81 -10.20
C GLN A 314 14.48 12.14 -8.77
N LEU A 315 14.17 13.35 -8.28
CA LEU A 315 14.48 13.76 -6.90
C LEU A 315 13.74 12.88 -5.89
N TYR A 316 12.46 12.57 -6.11
CA TYR A 316 11.67 11.74 -5.21
C TYR A 316 12.06 10.27 -5.34
N GLU A 317 12.24 9.79 -6.58
CA GLU A 317 12.68 8.41 -6.84
C GLU A 317 14.02 8.07 -6.15
N SER A 318 14.96 9.02 -6.09
CA SER A 318 16.26 8.82 -5.45
C SER A 318 16.20 8.86 -3.92
N ASN A 319 15.33 9.71 -3.34
CA ASN A 319 15.35 10.02 -1.90
C ASN A 319 14.17 9.46 -1.11
N ILE A 320 13.11 8.98 -1.78
CA ILE A 320 11.88 8.53 -1.13
C ILE A 320 11.60 7.07 -1.49
N SER A 321 11.16 6.31 -0.50
CA SER A 321 10.71 4.93 -0.66
C SER A 321 9.24 4.81 -0.25
N LEU A 322 8.46 4.11 -1.06
CA LEU A 322 7.13 3.65 -0.66
C LEU A 322 7.30 2.33 0.09
N LEU A 323 6.76 2.26 1.30
CA LEU A 323 6.81 1.04 2.11
C LEU A 323 5.92 -0.04 1.48
N PRO A 324 6.30 -1.34 1.60
CA PRO A 324 5.51 -2.46 1.09
C PRO A 324 4.33 -2.82 2.01
N ILE A 325 3.78 -1.83 2.68
CA ILE A 325 2.63 -1.95 3.58
C ILE A 325 1.51 -1.06 3.06
N GLU A 326 0.32 -1.63 3.00
CA GLU A 326 -0.87 -0.97 2.50
C GLU A 326 -1.99 -1.12 3.52
N TYR A 327 -2.68 -0.02 3.79
CA TYR A 327 -3.75 0.06 4.77
C TYR A 327 -5.07 0.40 4.11
N GLN A 328 -6.16 0.06 4.78
CA GLN A 328 -7.51 0.49 4.47
C GLN A 328 -7.86 0.44 2.97
N PRO A 329 -8.20 -0.75 2.42
CA PRO A 329 -8.71 -0.84 1.07
C PRO A 329 -9.90 0.10 0.88
N ALA A 330 -9.87 0.87 -0.19
CA ALA A 330 -10.89 1.85 -0.51
C ALA A 330 -11.19 1.84 -2.02
N ASN A 331 -12.30 2.41 -2.40
CA ASN A 331 -12.75 2.45 -3.79
C ASN A 331 -12.82 3.88 -4.28
N TYR A 332 -12.38 4.13 -5.51
CA TYR A 332 -12.66 5.38 -6.21
C TYR A 332 -13.90 5.23 -7.07
N ALA A 333 -14.79 6.19 -6.96
CA ALA A 333 -15.99 6.32 -7.78
C ALA A 333 -16.21 7.78 -8.18
N PHE A 334 -17.07 8.03 -9.14
CA PHE A 334 -17.53 9.37 -9.46
C PHE A 334 -18.69 9.73 -8.51
N ALA A 335 -18.79 11.01 -8.15
CA ALA A 335 -19.87 11.49 -7.29
C ALA A 335 -20.84 12.35 -8.09
N ILE A 336 -22.11 12.19 -7.80
CA ILE A 336 -23.22 12.96 -8.38
C ILE A 336 -24.22 13.36 -7.30
N SER A 337 -25.10 14.32 -7.59
CA SER A 337 -26.18 14.74 -6.69
C SER A 337 -27.08 13.55 -6.34
N GLU A 338 -27.60 13.50 -5.11
CA GLU A 338 -28.56 12.49 -4.67
C GLU A 338 -29.83 12.45 -5.54
N SER A 339 -30.23 13.61 -6.08
CA SER A 339 -31.41 13.77 -6.91
C SER A 339 -31.17 13.43 -8.39
N ASN A 340 -29.93 13.15 -8.80
CA ASN A 340 -29.60 12.95 -10.21
C ASN A 340 -30.21 11.66 -10.78
N PRO A 341 -31.14 11.73 -11.76
CA PRO A 341 -31.84 10.57 -12.30
C PRO A 341 -30.97 9.71 -13.20
N CYS A 342 -29.76 10.17 -13.57
CA CYS A 342 -28.89 9.50 -14.51
C CYS A 342 -27.93 8.48 -13.89
N LEU A 343 -27.93 8.31 -12.56
CA LEU A 343 -27.01 7.41 -11.86
C LEU A 343 -26.93 6.01 -12.48
N GLU A 344 -28.08 5.39 -12.71
CA GLU A 344 -28.14 4.02 -13.26
C GLU A 344 -27.61 3.93 -14.70
N ASN A 345 -27.87 4.96 -15.51
CA ASN A 345 -27.37 5.01 -16.88
C ASN A 345 -25.85 5.18 -16.90
N ILE A 346 -25.31 6.06 -16.02
CA ILE A 346 -23.88 6.25 -15.82
C ILE A 346 -23.22 4.96 -15.32
N ASN A 347 -23.82 4.31 -14.32
CA ASN A 347 -23.34 3.04 -13.77
C ASN A 347 -23.21 1.95 -14.84
N ARG A 348 -24.24 1.79 -15.67
CA ARG A 348 -24.21 0.84 -16.78
C ARG A 348 -23.09 1.15 -17.77
N ALA A 349 -22.96 2.42 -18.17
CA ALA A 349 -21.92 2.84 -19.11
C ALA A 349 -20.50 2.66 -18.53
N ILE A 350 -20.32 2.87 -17.20
CA ILE A 350 -19.07 2.57 -16.50
C ILE A 350 -18.77 1.07 -16.58
N LEU A 351 -19.69 0.21 -16.17
CA LEU A 351 -19.49 -1.25 -16.19
C LEU A 351 -19.13 -1.76 -17.59
N GLU A 352 -19.90 -1.36 -18.60
CA GLU A 352 -19.61 -1.73 -19.99
C GLU A 352 -18.23 -1.23 -20.46
N THR A 353 -17.76 -0.10 -19.93
CA THR A 353 -16.44 0.42 -20.27
C THR A 353 -15.35 -0.37 -19.56
N LEU A 354 -15.52 -0.67 -18.27
CA LEU A 354 -14.57 -1.43 -17.45
C LEU A 354 -14.41 -2.88 -17.97
N GLU A 355 -15.47 -3.49 -18.48
CA GLU A 355 -15.45 -4.84 -19.05
C GLU A 355 -14.79 -4.87 -20.44
N SER A 356 -14.62 -3.72 -21.11
CA SER A 356 -14.07 -3.69 -22.46
C SER A 356 -12.60 -4.14 -22.49
N PRO A 357 -12.15 -4.93 -23.47
CA PRO A 357 -10.76 -5.34 -23.62
C PRO A 357 -9.79 -4.16 -23.73
N LYS A 358 -10.23 -3.07 -24.33
CA LYS A 358 -9.45 -1.83 -24.49
C LYS A 358 -9.12 -1.23 -23.12
N TRP A 359 -10.10 -1.19 -22.21
CA TRP A 359 -9.91 -0.64 -20.87
C TRP A 359 -9.04 -1.56 -20.01
N GLN A 360 -9.27 -2.86 -20.08
CA GLN A 360 -8.47 -3.86 -19.38
C GLN A 360 -6.97 -3.82 -19.78
N MET A 361 -6.67 -3.58 -21.05
CA MET A 361 -5.29 -3.37 -21.51
C MET A 361 -4.69 -2.09 -20.94
N LYS A 362 -5.46 -1.01 -20.87
CA LYS A 362 -5.01 0.28 -20.35
C LYS A 362 -4.65 0.19 -18.86
N LEU A 363 -5.45 -0.50 -18.04
CA LEU A 363 -5.15 -0.68 -16.62
C LEU A 363 -3.87 -1.49 -16.36
N LYS A 364 -3.47 -2.37 -17.29
CA LYS A 364 -2.22 -3.15 -17.15
C LYS A 364 -0.95 -2.33 -17.42
N THR A 365 -1.08 -1.16 -17.99
CA THR A 365 0.05 -0.28 -18.31
C THR A 365 0.29 0.81 -17.24
N LEU A 366 -0.48 0.76 -16.18
CA LEU A 366 -0.38 1.60 -14.99
C LEU A 366 0.41 0.90 -13.89
#